data_884f5d611012ffb046d36e752e2a3b9f
#
_entry.id   884f5d611012ffb046d36e752e2a3b9f
#
_cell.length_a   1.000
_cell.length_b   1.000
_cell.length_c   1.000
_cell.angle_alpha   90.00
_cell.angle_beta   90.00
_cell.angle_gamma   90.00
#
_symmetry.space_group_name_H-M   'P 1'
#
loop_
_entity.id
_entity.type
_entity.pdbx_description
1 polymer ?
#
loop_
_entity_poly.entity_id
_entity_poly.type
_entity_poly.pdbx_seq_one_letter_code
_entity_poly.pdbx_strand_id
1 'polypeptide(L)'
;MKNIVELTPDAQKRIIKIPKQIIYKLRLWTVQVESLGIRKVMQIKGYHDEPLKGERKGQRSIRLNKSYRAFYRKLDNGDIEIIEVFDINKHKY
;
A
#
# COMPACT_ATOMS: atom_id res chain seq x y z
N MET A 1 -3.19 -14.80 10.79
CA MET A 1 -4.11 -13.65 10.78
C MET A 1 -4.47 -13.30 9.35
N LYS A 2 -5.75 -13.09 9.07
CA LYS A 2 -6.21 -12.74 7.74
C LYS A 2 -5.91 -11.27 7.44
N ASN A 3 -5.41 -10.99 6.25
CA ASN A 3 -5.15 -9.63 5.81
C ASN A 3 -6.20 -9.20 4.78
N ILE A 4 -6.72 -8.01 4.95
CA ILE A 4 -7.66 -7.38 4.02
C ILE A 4 -7.11 -6.01 3.66
N VAL A 5 -7.12 -5.67 2.37
CA VAL A 5 -6.68 -4.36 1.90
C VAL A 5 -7.89 -3.48 1.67
N GLU A 6 -7.86 -2.28 2.24
CA GLU A 6 -8.91 -1.28 2.05
C GLU A 6 -8.28 0.04 1.62
N LEU A 7 -8.99 0.78 0.77
CA LEU A 7 -8.58 2.12 0.37
C LEU A 7 -9.46 3.14 1.08
N THR A 8 -8.83 4.16 1.66
CA THR A 8 -9.59 5.27 2.23
C THR A 8 -10.33 6.03 1.13
N PRO A 9 -11.36 6.81 1.49
CA PRO A 9 -12.04 7.66 0.50
C PRO A 9 -11.09 8.59 -0.26
N ASP A 10 -10.07 9.14 0.41
CA ASP A 10 -9.08 9.98 -0.24
C ASP A 10 -8.25 9.20 -1.27
N ALA A 11 -7.83 7.98 -0.91
CA ALA A 11 -7.11 7.13 -1.85
C ALA A 11 -7.97 6.76 -3.04
N GLN A 12 -9.25 6.49 -2.82
CA GLN A 12 -10.19 6.17 -3.90
C GLN A 12 -10.34 7.34 -4.87
N LYS A 13 -10.35 8.57 -4.36
CA LYS A 13 -10.42 9.76 -5.22
C LYS A 13 -9.15 9.91 -6.05
N ARG A 14 -8.00 9.64 -5.45
CA ARG A 14 -6.73 9.77 -6.15
C ARG A 14 -6.57 8.76 -7.27
N ILE A 15 -7.10 7.55 -7.09
CA ILE A 15 -7.01 6.49 -8.10
C ILE A 15 -7.56 6.93 -9.45
N ILE A 16 -8.59 7.77 -9.46
CA ILE A 16 -9.21 8.25 -10.69
C ILE A 16 -8.21 8.95 -11.61
N LYS A 17 -7.21 9.60 -11.01
CA LYS A 17 -6.20 10.38 -11.75
C LYS A 17 -4.89 9.61 -11.97
N ILE A 18 -4.82 8.37 -11.53
CA ILE A 18 -3.60 7.58 -11.62
C ILE A 18 -3.59 6.78 -12.93
N PRO A 19 -2.46 6.69 -13.65
CA PRO A 19 -2.39 5.88 -14.87
C PRO A 19 -2.78 4.43 -14.63
N LYS A 20 -3.42 3.82 -15.60
CA LYS A 20 -3.92 2.44 -15.49
C LYS A 20 -2.83 1.43 -15.11
N GLN A 21 -1.63 1.61 -15.63
CA GLN A 21 -0.51 0.71 -15.34
C GLN A 21 -0.17 0.71 -13.85
N ILE A 22 -0.26 1.86 -13.21
CA ILE A 22 0.02 2.00 -11.80
C ILE A 22 -1.10 1.36 -10.96
N ILE A 23 -2.34 1.54 -11.39
CA ILE A 23 -3.49 0.91 -10.72
C ILE A 23 -3.38 -0.61 -10.82
N TYR A 24 -2.96 -1.12 -11.98
CA TYR A 24 -2.74 -2.55 -12.15
C TYR A 24 -1.70 -3.08 -11.15
N LYS A 25 -0.61 -2.35 -10.97
CA LYS A 25 0.43 -2.72 -10.02
C LYS A 25 -0.10 -2.72 -8.58
N LEU A 26 -0.91 -1.73 -8.23
CA LEU A 26 -1.54 -1.66 -6.92
C LEU A 26 -2.48 -2.85 -6.70
N ARG A 27 -3.25 -3.22 -7.71
CA ARG A 27 -4.14 -4.37 -7.61
C ARG A 27 -3.37 -5.67 -7.40
N LEU A 28 -2.27 -5.82 -8.14
CA LEU A 28 -1.40 -7.00 -7.96
C LEU A 28 -0.90 -7.09 -6.54
N TRP A 29 -0.43 -5.97 -5.99
CA TRP A 29 0.03 -5.92 -4.60
C TRP A 29 -1.11 -6.30 -3.65
N THR A 30 -2.32 -5.78 -3.87
CA THR A 30 -3.49 -6.10 -3.05
C THR A 30 -3.77 -7.60 -3.04
N VAL A 31 -3.77 -8.22 -4.22
CA VAL A 31 -4.00 -9.66 -4.34
C VAL A 31 -2.93 -10.45 -3.58
N GLN A 32 -1.68 -10.04 -3.71
CA GLN A 32 -0.58 -10.70 -3.02
C GLN A 32 -0.69 -10.55 -1.50
N VAL A 33 -1.05 -9.36 -1.01
CA VAL A 33 -1.22 -9.13 0.42
C VAL A 33 -2.34 -10.03 0.98
N GLU A 34 -3.46 -10.11 0.27
CA GLU A 34 -4.58 -10.90 0.75
C GLU A 34 -4.34 -12.40 0.63
N SER A 35 -3.51 -12.83 -0.32
CA SER A 35 -3.18 -14.24 -0.51
C SER A 35 -2.02 -14.72 0.36
N LEU A 36 -0.96 -13.92 0.46
CA LEU A 36 0.29 -14.31 1.10
C LEU A 36 0.48 -13.70 2.49
N GLY A 37 -0.24 -12.64 2.79
CA GLY A 37 -0.07 -11.87 4.00
C GLY A 37 0.95 -10.75 3.82
N ILE A 38 0.74 -9.64 4.54
CA ILE A 38 1.58 -8.45 4.39
C ILE A 38 3.05 -8.72 4.73
N ARG A 39 3.32 -9.59 5.71
CA ARG A 39 4.69 -9.86 6.13
C ARG A 39 5.54 -10.45 5.01
N LYS A 40 4.96 -11.35 4.21
CA LYS A 40 5.67 -11.94 3.07
C LYS A 40 5.82 -10.93 1.94
N VAL A 41 4.78 -10.16 1.68
CA VAL A 41 4.79 -9.18 0.59
C VAL A 41 5.80 -8.05 0.88
N MET A 42 5.96 -7.69 2.15
CA MET A 42 6.97 -6.70 2.55
C MET A 42 8.39 -7.09 2.14
N GLN A 43 8.65 -8.39 1.99
CA GLN A 43 9.97 -8.90 1.64
C GLN A 43 10.21 -8.93 0.12
N ILE A 44 9.20 -8.66 -0.68
CA ILE A 44 9.36 -8.62 -2.14
C ILE A 44 10.12 -7.36 -2.51
N LYS A 45 11.34 -7.52 -3.00
CA LYS A 45 12.26 -6.40 -3.26
C LYS A 45 11.70 -5.36 -4.20
N GLY A 46 10.96 -5.79 -5.23
CA GLY A 46 10.42 -4.88 -6.22
C GLY A 46 9.48 -3.81 -5.68
N TYR A 47 8.82 -4.09 -4.57
CA TYR A 47 7.93 -3.11 -3.96
C TYR A 47 8.66 -2.09 -3.09
N HIS A 48 9.90 -2.40 -2.71
CA HIS A 48 10.69 -1.48 -1.90
C HIS A 48 9.90 -0.94 -0.69
N ASP A 49 9.25 -1.86 0.03
CA ASP A 49 8.43 -1.50 1.19
C ASP A 49 9.31 -1.00 2.33
N GLU A 50 9.03 0.21 2.80
CA GLU A 50 9.83 0.80 3.86
C GLU A 50 8.99 1.66 4.81
N PRO A 51 9.38 1.73 6.08
CA PRO A 51 8.66 2.54 7.05
C PRO A 51 8.94 4.02 6.82
N LEU A 52 7.97 4.85 7.16
CA LEU A 52 8.15 6.29 7.16
C LEU A 52 8.67 6.73 8.53
N LYS A 53 9.37 7.86 8.54
CA LYS A 53 10.05 8.36 9.75
C LYS A 53 9.33 9.57 10.34
N GLY A 54 9.74 9.93 11.58
CA GLY A 54 9.24 11.12 12.25
C GLY A 54 7.79 10.97 12.68
N GLU A 55 7.01 12.00 12.42
CA GLU A 55 5.59 12.04 12.80
C GLU A 55 4.74 11.00 12.09
N ARG A 56 5.27 10.42 11.02
CA ARG A 56 4.59 9.41 10.22
C ARG A 56 4.93 7.98 10.66
N LYS A 57 5.46 7.84 11.85
CA LYS A 57 5.79 6.54 12.41
C LYS A 57 4.56 5.64 12.41
N GLY A 58 4.74 4.38 12.00
CA GLY A 58 3.63 3.45 11.87
C GLY A 58 3.04 3.39 10.48
N GLN A 59 3.43 4.32 9.60
CA GLN A 59 3.03 4.30 8.20
C GLN A 59 4.16 3.73 7.35
N ARG A 60 3.80 3.15 6.20
CA ARG A 60 4.76 2.54 5.28
C ARG A 60 4.44 2.95 3.87
N SER A 61 5.43 2.84 2.99
CA SER A 61 5.22 3.10 1.56
C SER A 61 5.72 1.95 0.72
N ILE A 62 5.08 1.76 -0.45
CA ILE A 62 5.52 0.82 -1.46
C ILE A 62 5.73 1.55 -2.78
N ARG A 63 6.67 1.04 -3.57
CA ARG A 63 6.94 1.57 -4.91
C ARG A 63 6.04 0.86 -5.92
N LEU A 64 5.25 1.63 -6.66
CA LEU A 64 4.44 1.10 -7.74
C LEU A 64 5.19 1.17 -9.07
N ASN A 65 5.98 2.22 -9.26
CA ASN A 65 6.98 2.34 -10.32
C ASN A 65 8.00 3.40 -9.93
N LYS A 66 8.80 3.89 -10.86
CA LYS A 66 9.82 4.91 -10.57
C LYS A 66 9.23 6.20 -9.99
N SER A 67 8.00 6.52 -10.37
CA SER A 67 7.40 7.81 -10.04
C SER A 67 6.30 7.74 -8.98
N TYR A 68 5.65 6.61 -8.84
CA TYR A 68 4.46 6.51 -7.98
C TYR A 68 4.69 5.61 -6.78
N ARG A 69 4.19 6.06 -5.62
CA ARG A 69 4.19 5.31 -4.37
C ARG A 69 2.79 5.24 -3.80
N ALA A 70 2.48 4.14 -3.13
CA ALA A 70 1.28 4.02 -2.30
C ALA A 70 1.70 3.99 -0.85
N PHE A 71 0.86 4.55 0.00
CA PHE A 71 1.12 4.65 1.45
C PHE A 71 0.05 3.90 2.20
N TYR A 72 0.48 3.11 3.19
CA TYR A 72 -0.46 2.30 3.94
C TYR A 72 -0.08 2.24 5.42
N ARG A 73 -1.03 1.81 6.22
CA ARG A 73 -0.82 1.50 7.65
C ARG A 73 -1.59 0.24 8.00
N LYS A 74 -1.19 -0.39 9.08
CA LYS A 74 -1.82 -1.62 9.55
C LYS A 74 -2.75 -1.29 10.71
N LEU A 75 -3.98 -1.80 10.63
CA LEU A 75 -4.97 -1.64 11.67
C LEU A 75 -5.43 -3.03 12.11
N ASP A 76 -5.22 -3.36 13.38
CA ASP A 76 -5.66 -4.65 13.91
C ASP A 76 -7.12 -4.58 14.32
N ASN A 77 -7.85 -5.66 14.01
CA ASN A 77 -9.24 -5.80 14.41
C ASN A 77 -9.50 -7.27 14.75
N GLY A 78 -8.96 -7.71 15.91
CA GLY A 78 -9.09 -9.09 16.34
C GLY A 78 -8.32 -10.05 15.43
N ASP A 79 -9.05 -10.92 14.74
CA ASP A 79 -8.45 -11.93 13.87
C ASP A 79 -8.11 -11.40 12.48
N ILE A 80 -8.42 -10.15 12.21
CA ILE A 80 -8.21 -9.52 10.90
C ILE A 80 -7.23 -8.37 11.06
N GLU A 81 -6.24 -8.33 10.17
CA GLU A 81 -5.36 -7.18 10.04
C GLU A 81 -5.75 -6.43 8.78
N ILE A 82 -6.18 -5.18 8.95
CA ILE A 82 -6.58 -4.34 7.84
C ILE A 82 -5.36 -3.55 7.37
N ILE A 83 -5.07 -3.68 6.09
CA ILE A 83 -4.01 -2.92 5.44
C ILE A 83 -4.68 -1.74 4.75
N GLU A 84 -4.63 -0.59 5.39
CA GLU A 84 -5.34 0.60 4.91
C GLU A 84 -4.43 1.45 4.03
N VAL A 85 -4.75 1.49 2.73
CA VAL A 85 -4.06 2.37 1.79
C VAL A 85 -4.73 3.73 1.86
N PHE A 86 -3.98 4.75 2.28
CA PHE A 86 -4.56 6.08 2.51
C PHE A 86 -4.08 7.14 1.54
N ASP A 87 -3.05 6.85 0.74
CA ASP A 87 -2.56 7.81 -0.26
C ASP A 87 -1.82 7.09 -1.37
N ILE A 88 -1.90 7.67 -2.56
CA ILE A 88 -1.14 7.23 -3.72
C ILE A 88 -0.72 8.52 -4.41
N ASN A 89 0.57 8.75 -4.55
CA ASN A 89 1.01 9.98 -5.19
C ASN A 89 2.31 9.80 -5.96
N LYS A 90 2.61 10.79 -6.75
CA LYS A 90 3.83 10.84 -7.53
C LYS A 90 4.98 11.25 -6.62
N HIS A 91 6.03 10.46 -6.66
CA HIS A 91 7.21 10.75 -5.86
C HIS A 91 7.97 11.92 -6.50
N LYS A 92 8.20 12.96 -5.71
CA LYS A 92 9.00 14.12 -6.15
C LYS A 92 10.41 14.00 -5.59
N TYR A 93 11.35 14.17 -6.45
CA TYR A 93 12.75 14.24 -6.08
C TYR A 93 13.18 15.68 -5.88
#